data_efb896de266b30f45424e326ee935a88
#
_entry.id   efb896de266b30f45424e326ee935a88
#
_cell.length_a   1.000
_cell.length_b   1.000
_cell.length_c   1.000
_cell.angle_alpha   90.00
_cell.angle_beta   90.00
_cell.angle_gamma   90.00
#
_symmetry.space_group_name_H-M   'P 1'
#
loop_
_entity.id
_entity.type
_entity.pdbx_description
1 polymer ?
#
loop_
_entity_poly.entity_id
_entity_poly.type
_entity_poly.pdbx_seq_one_letter_code
_entity_poly.pdbx_strand_id
1 'polypeptide(L)'
;MVIGGGNLFRGAGLAKAGMNRVVGDHMGMLATVMNGLAMRDALHRAYVNARLMSAIPLNGVCDSYSWAEAISLLRNNRVVILSAGTGNPFFTTDSAACLRGIEIEADVVLKATKVDGVFTADPAKDPTATMYEQLTYSEVLEKELKVMDLAAFAGS
;
A
#
# COMPACT_ATOMS: atom_id res chain seq x y z
N MET A 1 0.79 -9.14 0.36
CA MET A 1 0.35 -8.05 1.27
C MET A 1 1.20 -6.83 0.97
N VAL A 2 0.58 -5.67 0.69
CA VAL A 2 1.28 -4.38 0.54
C VAL A 2 1.06 -3.59 1.81
N ILE A 3 2.14 -3.15 2.46
CA ILE A 3 2.05 -2.52 3.78
C ILE A 3 2.35 -1.02 3.71
N GLY A 4 1.55 -0.21 4.41
CA GLY A 4 1.72 1.23 4.50
C GLY A 4 2.60 1.65 5.69
N GLY A 5 3.00 2.92 5.70
CA GLY A 5 3.81 3.53 6.75
C GLY A 5 3.20 4.79 7.37
N GLY A 6 1.97 5.12 7.00
CA GLY A 6 1.32 6.37 7.39
C GLY A 6 0.99 6.52 8.89
N ASN A 7 1.13 5.46 9.67
CA ASN A 7 1.08 5.48 11.13
C ASN A 7 2.34 6.11 11.76
N LEU A 8 3.47 6.06 11.04
CA LEU A 8 4.75 6.64 11.48
C LEU A 8 5.00 7.97 10.77
N PHE A 9 5.07 7.96 9.43
CA PHE A 9 5.36 9.16 8.62
C PHE A 9 4.48 9.22 7.38
N ARG A 10 4.08 10.45 7.01
CA ARG A 10 3.43 10.76 5.73
C ARG A 10 4.22 11.88 5.06
N GLY A 11 4.82 11.60 3.89
CA GLY A 11 5.66 12.55 3.16
C GLY A 11 4.95 13.87 2.85
N ALA A 12 3.67 13.83 2.49
CA ALA A 12 2.87 15.02 2.27
C ALA A 12 2.69 15.87 3.55
N GLY A 13 2.55 15.24 4.71
CA GLY A 13 2.47 15.93 6.01
C GLY A 13 3.80 16.57 6.40
N LEU A 14 4.90 15.84 6.20
CA LEU A 14 6.26 16.34 6.45
C LEU A 14 6.62 17.49 5.51
N ALA A 15 6.22 17.43 4.24
CA ALA A 15 6.43 18.52 3.27
C ALA A 15 5.68 19.79 3.68
N LYS A 16 4.45 19.69 4.19
CA LYS A 16 3.69 20.81 4.74
C LYS A 16 4.38 21.47 5.94
N ALA A 17 5.17 20.71 6.69
CA ALA A 17 5.97 21.19 7.81
C ALA A 17 7.34 21.79 7.37
N GLY A 18 7.58 21.93 6.07
CA GLY A 18 8.79 22.51 5.50
C GLY A 18 9.88 21.53 5.09
N MET A 19 9.66 20.22 5.21
CA MET A 19 10.60 19.20 4.73
C MET A 19 10.52 19.07 3.21
N ASN A 20 11.64 18.76 2.56
CA ASN A 20 11.65 18.40 1.15
C ASN A 20 10.76 17.16 0.91
N ARG A 21 9.88 17.23 -0.08
CA ARG A 21 8.89 16.17 -0.35
C ARG A 21 9.55 14.82 -0.67
N VAL A 22 10.63 14.82 -1.45
CA VAL A 22 11.35 13.58 -1.80
C VAL A 22 11.94 12.92 -0.55
N VAL A 23 12.53 13.72 0.34
CA VAL A 23 13.06 13.24 1.63
C VAL A 23 11.94 12.67 2.49
N GLY A 24 10.82 13.37 2.59
CA GLY A 24 9.64 12.92 3.34
C GLY A 24 9.08 11.61 2.78
N ASP A 25 9.03 11.47 1.46
CA ASP A 25 8.55 10.24 0.81
C ASP A 25 9.51 9.06 1.03
N HIS A 26 10.83 9.28 1.02
CA HIS A 26 11.80 8.25 1.40
C HIS A 26 11.65 7.81 2.86
N MET A 27 11.41 8.75 3.78
CA MET A 27 11.10 8.43 5.17
C MET A 27 9.82 7.59 5.27
N GLY A 28 8.80 7.92 4.49
CA GLY A 28 7.58 7.12 4.40
C GLY A 28 7.83 5.70 3.88
N MET A 29 8.68 5.54 2.88
CA MET A 29 9.09 4.22 2.38
C MET A 29 9.79 3.40 3.48
N LEU A 30 10.74 4.00 4.20
CA LEU A 30 11.43 3.34 5.32
C LEU A 30 10.45 2.97 6.44
N ALA A 31 9.46 3.80 6.72
CA ALA A 31 8.40 3.49 7.68
C ALA A 31 7.61 2.24 7.29
N THR A 32 7.33 2.02 5.99
CA THR A 32 6.70 0.79 5.52
C THR A 32 7.58 -0.44 5.76
N VAL A 33 8.89 -0.30 5.62
CA VAL A 33 9.84 -1.39 5.89
C VAL A 33 9.83 -1.76 7.37
N MET A 34 9.81 -0.78 8.26
CA MET A 34 9.70 -1.02 9.71
C MET A 34 8.42 -1.78 10.04
N ASN A 35 7.28 -1.36 9.49
CA ASN A 35 6.01 -2.07 9.66
C ASN A 35 6.06 -3.48 9.03
N GLY A 36 6.73 -3.64 7.89
CA GLY A 36 6.94 -4.93 7.23
C GLY A 36 7.75 -5.91 8.07
N LEU A 37 8.80 -5.44 8.73
CA LEU A 37 9.59 -6.23 9.66
C LEU A 37 8.75 -6.72 10.84
N ALA A 38 7.97 -5.81 11.45
CA ALA A 38 7.08 -6.15 12.55
C ALA A 38 6.00 -7.15 12.12
N MET A 39 5.43 -6.98 10.94
CA MET A 39 4.42 -7.90 10.40
C MET A 39 5.02 -9.29 10.11
N ARG A 40 6.19 -9.34 9.50
CA ARG A 40 6.91 -10.60 9.26
C ARG A 40 7.15 -11.36 10.55
N ASP A 41 7.64 -10.68 11.58
CA ASP A 41 7.89 -11.28 12.88
C ASP A 41 6.58 -11.80 13.51
N ALA A 42 5.51 -11.02 13.46
CA ALA A 42 4.20 -11.43 13.97
C ALA A 42 3.65 -12.67 13.25
N LEU A 43 3.78 -12.72 11.93
CA LEU A 43 3.36 -13.87 11.12
C LEU A 43 4.20 -15.12 11.45
N HIS A 44 5.51 -14.98 11.60
CA HIS A 44 6.38 -16.09 12.00
C HIS A 44 6.03 -16.64 13.38
N ARG A 45 5.71 -15.76 14.34
CA ARG A 45 5.21 -16.19 15.66
C ARG A 45 3.88 -16.93 15.59
N ALA A 46 3.07 -16.62 14.58
CA ALA A 46 1.82 -17.32 14.28
C ALA A 46 2.00 -18.56 13.39
N TYR A 47 3.23 -19.02 13.19
CA TYR A 47 3.59 -20.15 12.32
C TYR A 47 3.22 -19.96 10.84
N VAL A 48 3.10 -18.71 10.39
CA VAL A 48 2.88 -18.36 9.00
C VAL A 48 4.21 -17.99 8.35
N ASN A 49 4.56 -18.69 7.27
CA ASN A 49 5.78 -18.41 6.55
C ASN A 49 5.63 -17.16 5.69
N ALA A 50 6.36 -16.12 6.01
CA ALA A 50 6.30 -14.82 5.35
C ALA A 50 7.69 -14.34 4.93
N ARG A 51 7.77 -13.72 3.75
CA ARG A 51 8.96 -13.06 3.22
C ARG A 51 8.69 -11.56 3.07
N LEU A 52 9.66 -10.74 3.41
CA LEU A 52 9.61 -9.29 3.25
C LEU A 52 10.48 -8.88 2.07
N MET A 53 9.91 -8.16 1.13
CA MET A 53 10.60 -7.56 0.00
C MET A 53 10.44 -6.04 0.02
N SER A 54 11.48 -5.32 -0.37
CA SER A 54 11.48 -3.87 -0.47
C SER A 54 11.73 -3.42 -1.90
N ALA A 55 10.99 -2.41 -2.35
CA ALA A 55 11.19 -1.77 -3.65
C ALA A 55 12.50 -0.97 -3.73
N ILE A 56 13.05 -0.56 -2.58
CA ILE A 56 14.39 0.03 -2.48
C ILE A 56 15.37 -0.99 -1.88
N PRO A 57 16.62 -1.05 -2.35
CA PRO A 57 17.61 -1.98 -1.81
C PRO A 57 17.93 -1.68 -0.33
N LEU A 58 17.79 -2.68 0.53
CA LEU A 58 18.11 -2.61 1.96
C LEU A 58 18.85 -3.86 2.38
N ASN A 59 20.08 -3.98 1.92
CA ASN A 59 20.92 -5.14 2.13
C ASN A 59 21.09 -5.45 3.62
N GLY A 60 20.95 -6.73 3.99
CA GLY A 60 21.05 -7.18 5.37
C GLY A 60 19.78 -6.97 6.21
N VAL A 61 18.73 -6.34 5.67
CA VAL A 61 17.46 -6.10 6.36
C VAL A 61 16.32 -6.94 5.76
N CYS A 62 16.16 -6.89 4.44
CA CYS A 62 15.14 -7.66 3.72
C CYS A 62 15.57 -7.88 2.28
N ASP A 63 14.78 -8.69 1.56
CA ASP A 63 15.04 -8.98 0.15
C ASP A 63 14.69 -7.78 -0.73
N SER A 64 15.39 -7.62 -1.85
CA SER A 64 14.96 -6.70 -2.90
C SER A 64 13.74 -7.28 -3.64
N TYR A 65 12.81 -6.42 -4.00
CA TYR A 65 11.62 -6.85 -4.74
C TYR A 65 11.98 -7.48 -6.09
N SER A 66 11.45 -8.65 -6.32
CA SER A 66 11.46 -9.36 -7.59
C SER A 66 10.08 -9.97 -7.81
N TRP A 67 9.40 -9.57 -8.90
CA TRP A 67 8.07 -10.09 -9.23
C TRP A 67 8.09 -11.61 -9.46
N ALA A 68 9.14 -12.12 -10.11
CA ALA A 68 9.29 -13.57 -10.39
C ALA A 68 9.46 -14.38 -9.10
N GLU A 69 10.28 -13.88 -8.15
CA GLU A 69 10.46 -14.52 -6.85
C GLU A 69 9.18 -14.42 -6.01
N ALA A 70 8.49 -13.27 -6.05
CA ALA A 70 7.22 -13.11 -5.36
C ALA A 70 6.17 -14.13 -5.85
N ILE A 71 6.00 -14.32 -7.17
CA ILE A 71 5.11 -15.34 -7.73
C ILE A 71 5.52 -16.73 -7.28
N SER A 72 6.81 -17.06 -7.32
CA SER A 72 7.30 -18.36 -6.86
C SER A 72 6.97 -18.64 -5.40
N LEU A 73 7.17 -17.66 -4.53
CA LEU A 73 6.82 -17.77 -3.11
C LEU A 73 5.31 -17.94 -2.89
N LEU A 74 4.50 -17.15 -3.59
CA LEU A 74 3.03 -17.24 -3.50
C LEU A 74 2.52 -18.62 -3.96
N ARG A 75 3.05 -19.16 -5.05
CA ARG A 75 2.73 -20.53 -5.52
C ARG A 75 3.11 -21.62 -4.53
N ASN A 76 4.08 -21.35 -3.66
CA ASN A 76 4.51 -22.25 -2.58
C ASN A 76 3.84 -21.90 -1.23
N ASN A 77 2.67 -21.30 -1.25
CA ASN A 77 1.88 -20.95 -0.06
C ASN A 77 2.62 -20.09 0.96
N ARG A 78 3.49 -19.18 0.50
CA ARG A 78 4.15 -18.19 1.34
C ARG A 78 3.38 -16.89 1.31
N VAL A 79 3.39 -16.16 2.41
CA VAL A 79 2.96 -14.76 2.43
C VAL A 79 4.13 -13.89 1.99
N VAL A 80 3.88 -12.99 1.04
CA VAL A 80 4.86 -11.99 0.60
C VAL A 80 4.41 -10.62 1.09
N ILE A 81 5.26 -9.96 1.85
CA ILE A 81 5.04 -8.59 2.33
C ILE A 81 5.86 -7.67 1.45
N LEU A 82 5.21 -6.72 0.81
CA LEU A 82 5.81 -5.75 -0.10
C LEU A 82 5.86 -4.39 0.58
N SER A 83 7.05 -3.84 0.69
CA SER A 83 7.34 -2.58 1.37
C SER A 83 8.05 -1.58 0.45
N ALA A 84 8.20 -0.35 0.92
CA ALA A 84 8.75 0.80 0.20
C ALA A 84 7.93 1.25 -1.02
N GLY A 85 6.65 0.89 -1.06
CA GLY A 85 5.73 1.32 -2.12
C GLY A 85 6.20 0.92 -3.51
N THR A 86 6.24 1.89 -4.43
CA THR A 86 6.81 1.71 -5.77
C THR A 86 8.33 1.90 -5.80
N GLY A 87 8.94 2.38 -4.72
CA GLY A 87 10.33 2.81 -4.69
C GLY A 87 10.55 4.23 -5.23
N ASN A 88 9.50 4.89 -5.70
CA ASN A 88 9.55 6.23 -6.26
C ASN A 88 8.80 7.25 -5.38
N PRO A 89 9.37 8.44 -5.14
CA PRO A 89 8.65 9.54 -4.51
C PRO A 89 7.36 9.91 -5.27
N PHE A 90 6.44 10.59 -4.61
CA PHE A 90 5.15 11.07 -5.11
C PHE A 90 4.09 10.00 -5.37
N PHE A 91 4.42 8.72 -5.30
CA PHE A 91 3.45 7.63 -5.38
C PHE A 91 3.03 7.15 -3.99
N THR A 92 1.77 6.75 -3.87
CA THR A 92 1.20 6.27 -2.60
C THR A 92 1.30 4.75 -2.49
N THR A 93 0.99 4.23 -1.30
CA THR A 93 0.82 2.78 -1.07
C THR A 93 -0.31 2.19 -1.91
N ASP A 94 -1.36 2.97 -2.20
CA ASP A 94 -2.47 2.53 -3.06
C ASP A 94 -2.00 2.27 -4.49
N SER A 95 -1.21 3.19 -5.07
CA SER A 95 -0.56 2.98 -6.37
C SER A 95 0.34 1.74 -6.38
N ALA A 96 1.11 1.56 -5.30
CA ALA A 96 1.96 0.39 -5.16
C ALA A 96 1.14 -0.90 -5.08
N ALA A 97 0.02 -0.92 -4.36
CA ALA A 97 -0.83 -2.10 -4.24
C ALA A 97 -1.40 -2.53 -5.61
N CYS A 98 -1.87 -1.59 -6.41
CA CYS A 98 -2.36 -1.87 -7.76
C CYS A 98 -1.25 -2.36 -8.68
N LEU A 99 -0.10 -1.67 -8.70
CA LEU A 99 1.05 -2.08 -9.52
C LEU A 99 1.52 -3.50 -9.17
N ARG A 100 1.70 -3.78 -7.89
CA ARG A 100 2.12 -5.12 -7.44
C ARG A 100 1.06 -6.17 -7.74
N GLY A 101 -0.22 -5.84 -7.58
CA GLY A 101 -1.33 -6.74 -7.94
C GLY A 101 -1.28 -7.17 -9.40
N ILE A 102 -1.04 -6.23 -10.31
CA ILE A 102 -0.89 -6.52 -11.74
C ILE A 102 0.36 -7.38 -11.99
N GLU A 103 1.51 -6.98 -11.45
CA GLU A 103 2.78 -7.68 -11.68
C GLU A 103 2.78 -9.13 -11.21
N ILE A 104 2.13 -9.42 -10.08
CA ILE A 104 2.04 -10.79 -9.53
C ILE A 104 0.81 -11.56 -10.02
N GLU A 105 0.05 -11.00 -10.95
CA GLU A 105 -1.16 -11.62 -11.52
C GLU A 105 -2.20 -11.98 -10.44
N ALA A 106 -2.44 -11.05 -9.50
CA ALA A 106 -3.39 -11.26 -8.44
C ALA A 106 -4.84 -11.31 -8.97
N ASP A 107 -5.63 -12.25 -8.48
CA ASP A 107 -7.05 -12.37 -8.85
C ASP A 107 -7.89 -11.22 -8.30
N VAL A 108 -7.48 -10.63 -7.17
CA VAL A 108 -8.18 -9.53 -6.50
C VAL A 108 -7.21 -8.71 -5.67
N VAL A 109 -7.48 -7.41 -5.59
CA VAL A 109 -6.80 -6.49 -4.67
C VAL A 109 -7.80 -6.01 -3.64
N LEU A 110 -7.50 -6.25 -2.36
CA LEU A 110 -8.32 -5.84 -1.23
C LEU A 110 -7.65 -4.70 -0.48
N LYS A 111 -8.39 -3.66 -0.18
CA LYS A 111 -7.91 -2.56 0.67
C LYS A 111 -8.54 -2.65 2.05
N ALA A 112 -7.70 -2.90 3.07
CA ALA A 112 -8.11 -2.81 4.47
C ALA A 112 -8.18 -1.33 4.89
N THR A 113 -9.35 -0.89 5.31
CA THR A 113 -9.62 0.50 5.70
C THR A 113 -10.24 0.59 7.08
N LYS A 114 -10.29 1.81 7.64
CA LYS A 114 -11.00 2.10 8.90
C LYS A 114 -12.50 2.34 8.71
N VAL A 115 -12.97 2.36 7.46
CA VAL A 115 -14.38 2.55 7.07
C VAL A 115 -14.85 1.33 6.31
N ASP A 116 -16.16 1.07 6.34
CA ASP A 116 -16.74 -0.16 5.81
C ASP A 116 -16.77 -0.22 4.28
N GLY A 117 -16.53 0.90 3.60
CA GLY A 117 -16.53 0.96 2.15
C GLY A 117 -16.33 2.38 1.63
N VAL A 118 -16.76 2.61 0.39
CA VAL A 118 -16.73 3.91 -0.26
C VAL A 118 -18.01 4.66 0.04
N PHE A 119 -17.87 5.89 0.51
CA PHE A 119 -18.98 6.76 0.88
C PHE A 119 -19.10 7.94 -0.09
N THR A 120 -20.28 8.56 -0.11
CA THR A 120 -20.53 9.79 -0.89
C THR A 120 -19.67 10.97 -0.43
N ALA A 121 -19.22 10.96 0.84
CA ALA A 121 -18.31 11.90 1.44
C ALA A 121 -17.54 11.21 2.58
N ASP A 122 -16.57 11.89 3.21
CA ASP A 122 -15.85 11.35 4.37
C ASP A 122 -16.83 11.18 5.57
N PRO A 123 -17.16 9.95 5.98
CA PRO A 123 -18.13 9.71 7.04
C PRO A 123 -17.65 10.22 8.41
N ALA A 124 -16.35 10.44 8.59
CA ALA A 124 -15.80 11.03 9.82
C ALA A 124 -16.07 12.55 9.91
N LYS A 125 -16.32 13.21 8.78
CA LYS A 125 -16.55 14.66 8.68
C LYS A 125 -17.99 15.01 8.35
N ASP A 126 -18.68 14.15 7.63
CA ASP A 126 -20.07 14.34 7.17
C ASP A 126 -20.93 13.16 7.64
N PRO A 127 -21.76 13.34 8.69
CA PRO A 127 -22.61 12.28 9.21
C PRO A 127 -23.74 11.89 8.24
N THR A 128 -23.99 12.67 7.17
CA THR A 128 -24.99 12.34 6.14
C THR A 128 -24.42 11.49 5.01
N ALA A 129 -23.11 11.19 5.03
CA ALA A 129 -22.47 10.36 4.02
C ALA A 129 -23.07 8.95 4.02
N THR A 130 -23.36 8.43 2.83
CA THR A 130 -23.91 7.10 2.62
C THR A 130 -22.91 6.21 1.88
N MET A 131 -22.88 4.95 2.24
CA MET A 131 -21.98 3.97 1.62
C MET A 131 -22.56 3.50 0.26
N TYR A 132 -21.69 3.39 -0.74
CA TYR A 132 -22.03 2.74 -2.00
C TYR A 132 -21.93 1.21 -1.84
N GLU A 133 -22.88 0.48 -2.37
CA GLU A 133 -22.83 -0.99 -2.40
C GLU A 133 -21.86 -1.50 -3.45
N GLN A 134 -21.80 -0.82 -4.59
CA GLN A 134 -20.94 -1.13 -5.72
C GLN A 134 -20.57 0.13 -6.48
N LEU A 135 -19.33 0.21 -6.97
CA LEU A 135 -18.81 1.31 -7.79
C LEU A 135 -17.88 0.77 -8.87
N THR A 136 -17.96 1.38 -10.05
CA THR A 136 -16.94 1.19 -11.09
C THR A 136 -15.80 2.19 -10.91
N TYR A 137 -14.63 1.90 -11.48
CA TYR A 137 -13.51 2.83 -11.50
C TYR A 137 -13.86 4.15 -12.16
N SER A 138 -14.64 4.11 -13.27
CA SER A 138 -15.11 5.31 -13.95
C SER A 138 -15.99 6.18 -13.07
N GLU A 139 -16.90 5.59 -12.30
CA GLU A 139 -17.75 6.33 -11.36
C GLU A 139 -16.96 6.98 -10.23
N VAL A 140 -15.92 6.29 -9.73
CA VAL A 140 -15.03 6.86 -8.70
C VAL A 140 -14.28 8.07 -9.25
N LEU A 141 -13.76 8.00 -10.47
CA LEU A 141 -13.06 9.12 -11.13
C LEU A 141 -14.01 10.28 -11.44
N GLU A 142 -15.19 10.01 -11.99
CA GLU A 142 -16.20 11.01 -12.32
C GLU A 142 -16.71 11.77 -11.09
N LYS A 143 -16.92 11.06 -9.97
CA LYS A 143 -17.40 11.63 -8.71
C LYS A 143 -16.27 12.17 -7.82
N GLU A 144 -15.02 12.09 -8.26
CA GLU A 144 -13.82 12.51 -7.50
C GLU A 144 -13.76 11.90 -6.09
N LEU A 145 -14.16 10.64 -5.95
CA LEU A 145 -14.16 9.94 -4.67
C LEU A 145 -12.72 9.59 -4.23
N LYS A 146 -12.36 9.95 -3.02
CA LYS A 146 -11.01 9.74 -2.45
C LYS A 146 -10.88 8.37 -1.78
N VAL A 147 -11.04 7.30 -2.54
CA VAL A 147 -10.89 5.91 -2.05
C VAL A 147 -9.44 5.45 -2.15
N MET A 148 -8.87 5.63 -3.35
CA MET A 148 -7.48 5.41 -3.73
C MET A 148 -7.01 6.64 -4.51
N ASP A 149 -5.69 6.78 -4.71
CA ASP A 149 -5.23 7.88 -5.56
C ASP A 149 -5.51 7.63 -7.05
N LEU A 150 -5.55 8.70 -7.84
CA LEU A 150 -5.92 8.63 -9.26
C LEU A 150 -4.96 7.78 -10.09
N ALA A 151 -3.67 7.73 -9.72
CA ALA A 151 -2.67 6.91 -10.41
C ALA A 151 -2.97 5.41 -10.22
N ALA A 152 -3.44 5.00 -9.04
CA ALA A 152 -3.86 3.63 -8.77
C ALA A 152 -5.04 3.21 -9.64
N PHE A 153 -6.04 4.08 -9.81
CA PHE A 153 -7.19 3.80 -10.67
C PHE A 153 -6.84 3.72 -12.15
N ALA A 154 -5.89 4.50 -12.61
CA ALA A 154 -5.46 4.48 -14.01
C ALA A 154 -4.70 3.20 -14.41
N GLY A 155 -4.13 2.48 -13.41
CA GLY A 155 -3.41 1.23 -13.62
C GLY A 155 -4.26 -0.04 -13.48
N SER A 156 -5.55 0.10 -13.24
CA SER A 156 -6.46 -1.02 -12.90
C SER A 156 -7.28 -1.50 -14.08
#